data_52ba1bbce2672bb6b1033cefb93f1ff1
#
_entry.id   52ba1bbce2672bb6b1033cefb93f1ff1
#
_cell.length_a   1.000
_cell.length_b   1.000
_cell.length_c   1.000
_cell.angle_alpha   90.00
_cell.angle_beta   90.00
_cell.angle_gamma   90.00
#
_symmetry.space_group_name_H-M   'P 1'
#
loop_
_entity.id
_entity.type
_entity.pdbx_description
1 polymer ?
#
loop_
_entity_poly.entity_id
_entity_poly.type
_entity_poly.pdbx_seq_one_letter_code
_entity_poly.pdbx_strand_id
1 'polypeptide(L)'
;MVRFSEIARTEILKTLNSPQIPVGYALRIGLKGGACSASYLLGLDKATENDELYEVEGVKVLIDKRHLMYLIGVAIDYAETESGMGFTITKT
;
A
#
# COMPACT_ATOMS: atom_id res chain seq x y z
N MET A 1 -3.55 8.53 -9.03
CA MET A 1 -2.61 7.66 -8.35
C MET A 1 -3.37 6.78 -7.34
N VAL A 2 -2.71 6.29 -6.33
CA VAL A 2 -3.35 5.50 -5.28
C VAL A 2 -4.21 6.38 -4.38
N ARG A 3 -5.34 5.85 -3.91
CA ARG A 3 -6.24 6.54 -2.99
C ARG A 3 -6.49 5.70 -1.76
N PHE A 4 -6.65 6.37 -0.62
CA PHE A 4 -6.98 5.71 0.64
C PHE A 4 -8.34 6.19 1.13
N SER A 5 -9.13 5.27 1.67
CA SER A 5 -10.26 5.68 2.49
C SER A 5 -9.72 6.33 3.77
N GLU A 6 -10.53 7.13 4.44
CA GLU A 6 -10.11 7.78 5.69
C GLU A 6 -9.74 6.75 6.75
N ILE A 7 -10.51 5.68 6.85
CA ILE A 7 -10.25 4.60 7.81
C ILE A 7 -8.93 3.89 7.46
N ALA A 8 -8.70 3.57 6.18
CA ALA A 8 -7.45 2.93 5.76
C ALA A 8 -6.25 3.81 6.07
N ARG A 9 -6.34 5.09 5.75
CA ARG A 9 -5.28 6.06 6.02
C ARG A 9 -4.94 6.09 7.50
N THR A 10 -5.95 6.16 8.35
CA THR A 10 -5.77 6.20 9.81
C THR A 10 -5.07 4.94 10.31
N GLU A 11 -5.49 3.77 9.84
CA GLU A 11 -4.89 2.51 10.26
C GLU A 11 -3.44 2.38 9.76
N ILE A 12 -3.17 2.81 8.54
CA ILE A 12 -1.81 2.79 7.99
C ILE A 12 -0.88 3.70 8.78
N LEU A 13 -1.31 4.93 9.05
CA LEU A 13 -0.50 5.89 9.81
C LEU A 13 -0.24 5.39 11.22
N LYS A 14 -1.24 4.82 11.85
CA LYS A 14 -1.10 4.23 13.18
C LYS A 14 -0.06 3.11 13.19
N THR A 15 -0.07 2.25 12.18
CA THR A 15 0.90 1.17 12.06
C THR A 15 2.31 1.70 11.80
N LEU A 16 2.45 2.64 10.86
CA LEU A 16 3.75 3.23 10.53
C LEU A 16 4.38 3.99 11.70
N ASN A 17 3.56 4.55 12.57
CA ASN A 17 4.02 5.28 13.75
C ASN A 17 4.20 4.40 14.98
N SER A 18 3.95 3.11 14.85
CA SER A 18 4.16 2.16 15.94
C SER A 18 5.64 2.08 16.30
N PRO A 19 6.00 2.03 17.63
CA PRO A 19 7.40 1.89 18.03
C PRO A 19 8.06 0.60 17.56
N GLN A 20 7.28 -0.38 17.15
CA GLN A 20 7.78 -1.66 16.64
C GLN A 20 8.26 -1.58 15.20
N ILE A 21 7.87 -0.52 14.48
CA ILE A 21 8.26 -0.33 13.09
C ILE A 21 9.48 0.57 13.03
N PRO A 22 10.60 0.11 12.44
CA PRO A 22 11.82 0.94 12.36
C PRO A 22 11.58 2.21 11.54
N VAL A 23 12.34 3.23 11.91
CA VAL A 23 12.34 4.50 11.17
C VAL A 23 12.77 4.25 9.73
N GLY A 24 12.11 4.92 8.79
CA GLY A 24 12.42 4.79 7.38
C GLY A 24 11.56 3.79 6.63
N TYR A 25 10.68 3.08 7.32
CA TYR A 25 9.71 2.22 6.65
C TYR A 25 8.58 3.03 6.07
N ALA A 26 8.03 2.52 4.96
CA ALA A 26 6.88 3.12 4.28
C ALA A 26 5.93 2.01 3.84
N LEU A 27 4.75 2.40 3.39
CA LEU A 27 3.77 1.44 2.87
C LEU A 27 4.19 1.02 1.47
N ARG A 28 4.44 -0.26 1.28
CA ARG A 28 4.73 -0.81 -0.04
C ARG A 28 3.45 -1.32 -0.68
N ILE A 29 3.19 -0.85 -1.88
CA ILE A 29 2.08 -1.33 -2.71
C ILE A 29 2.69 -1.92 -3.97
N GLY A 30 2.29 -3.11 -4.34
CA GLY A 30 2.85 -3.77 -5.50
C GLY A 30 1.95 -4.85 -6.07
N LEU A 31 2.52 -5.63 -6.95
CA LEU A 31 1.87 -6.76 -7.60
C LEU A 31 2.65 -8.03 -7.32
N LYS A 32 1.92 -9.12 -7.20
CA LYS A 32 2.47 -10.45 -7.04
C LYS A 32 1.81 -11.38 -8.06
N GLY A 33 2.61 -12.23 -8.69
CA GLY A 33 2.10 -13.22 -9.63
C GLY A 33 2.25 -12.77 -11.08
N GLY A 34 1.82 -13.62 -11.99
CA GLY A 34 1.92 -13.39 -13.42
C GLY A 34 0.80 -12.51 -13.96
N ALA A 35 0.90 -12.19 -15.25
CA ALA A 35 -0.02 -11.27 -15.91
C ALA A 35 -1.48 -11.69 -15.83
N CYS A 36 -1.75 -12.98 -15.81
CA CYS A 36 -3.14 -13.50 -15.80
C CYS A 36 -3.69 -13.73 -14.41
N SER A 37 -2.84 -13.70 -13.38
CA SER A 37 -3.24 -14.00 -12.02
C SER A 37 -2.60 -13.07 -11.00
N ALA A 38 -2.22 -11.89 -11.42
CA ALA A 38 -1.59 -10.91 -10.55
C ALA A 38 -2.56 -10.48 -9.45
N SER A 39 -2.05 -10.41 -8.23
CA SER A 39 -2.78 -9.86 -7.10
C SER A 39 -1.99 -8.72 -6.50
N TYR A 40 -2.67 -7.87 -5.75
CA TYR A 40 -2.01 -6.73 -5.10
C TYR A 40 -1.29 -7.17 -3.84
N LEU A 41 -0.16 -6.52 -3.58
CA LEU A 41 0.60 -6.65 -2.34
C LEU A 41 0.50 -5.38 -1.53
N LEU A 42 0.35 -5.54 -0.24
CA LEU A 42 0.37 -4.43 0.70
C LEU A 42 1.22 -4.84 1.90
N GLY A 43 2.21 -4.03 2.24
CA GLY A 43 3.08 -4.33 3.37
C GLY A 43 3.91 -3.12 3.77
N LEU A 44 4.79 -3.31 4.72
CA LEU A 44 5.71 -2.27 5.17
C LEU A 44 7.11 -2.66 4.76
N ASP A 45 7.86 -1.70 4.24
CA ASP A 45 9.20 -1.99 3.71
C ASP A 45 10.05 -0.74 3.66
N LYS A 46 11.33 -0.93 3.38
CA LYS A 46 12.27 0.14 3.10
C LYS A 46 12.38 0.35 1.60
N ALA A 47 12.69 1.58 1.22
CA ALA A 47 12.93 1.91 -0.17
C ALA A 47 14.18 1.20 -0.71
N THR A 48 14.07 0.72 -1.95
CA THR A 48 15.20 0.22 -2.71
C THR A 48 15.44 1.13 -3.90
N GLU A 49 16.53 0.92 -4.62
CA GLU A 49 16.83 1.71 -5.82
C GLU A 49 15.81 1.54 -6.93
N ASN A 50 15.00 0.48 -6.87
CA ASN A 50 13.95 0.21 -7.86
C ASN A 50 12.62 0.88 -7.53
N ASP A 51 12.54 1.55 -6.39
CA ASP A 51 11.28 2.13 -5.92
C ASP A 51 11.18 3.61 -6.22
N GLU A 52 9.93 4.05 -6.45
CA GLU A 52 9.55 5.45 -6.36
C GLU A 52 8.89 5.67 -5.01
N LEU A 53 9.26 6.76 -4.35
CA LEU A 53 8.66 7.16 -3.09
C LEU A 53 7.66 8.27 -3.35
N TYR A 54 6.44 8.06 -2.89
CA TYR A 54 5.37 9.05 -2.97
C TYR A 54 4.88 9.39 -1.58
N GLU A 55 4.28 10.55 -1.45
CA GLU A 55 3.53 10.89 -0.25
C GLU A 55 2.10 11.18 -0.67
N VAL A 56 1.17 10.39 -0.15
CA VAL A 56 -0.25 10.49 -0.48
C VAL A 56 -1.01 10.72 0.81
N GLU A 57 -1.58 11.90 0.97
CA GLU A 57 -2.34 12.29 2.16
C GLU A 57 -1.58 12.02 3.47
N GLY A 58 -0.28 12.30 3.47
CA GLY A 58 0.58 12.11 4.63
C GLY A 58 1.14 10.70 4.80
N VAL A 59 0.77 9.77 3.92
CA VAL A 59 1.28 8.40 3.94
C VAL A 59 2.42 8.27 2.95
N LYS A 60 3.57 7.81 3.43
CA LYS A 60 4.70 7.49 2.55
C LYS A 60 4.46 6.14 1.88
N VAL A 61 4.50 6.14 0.57
CA VAL A 61 4.17 4.98 -0.25
C VAL A 61 5.35 4.64 -1.16
N LEU A 62 5.72 3.36 -1.16
CA LEU A 62 6.76 2.83 -2.05
C LEU A 62 6.11 2.00 -3.14
N ILE A 63 6.47 2.28 -4.37
CA ILE A 63 6.01 1.49 -5.51
C ILE A 63 7.21 1.17 -6.38
N ASP A 64 7.43 -0.11 -6.66
CA ASP A 64 8.44 -0.55 -7.61
C ASP A 64 8.13 0.06 -8.98
N LYS A 65 9.11 0.66 -9.60
CA LYS A 65 8.95 1.34 -10.90
C LYS A 65 8.31 0.47 -11.97
N ARG A 66 8.52 -0.83 -11.90
CA ARG A 66 7.95 -1.79 -12.84
C ARG A 66 6.44 -1.96 -12.66
N HIS A 67 5.92 -1.58 -11.50
CA HIS A 67 4.50 -1.78 -11.16
C HIS A 67 3.66 -0.50 -11.23
N LEU A 68 4.28 0.64 -11.45
CA LEU A 68 3.60 1.94 -11.42
C LEU A 68 2.37 1.99 -12.30
N MET A 69 2.50 1.51 -13.52
CA MET A 69 1.43 1.55 -14.51
C MET A 69 0.20 0.76 -14.05
N TYR A 70 0.40 -0.30 -13.30
CA TYR A 70 -0.67 -1.19 -12.85
C TYR A 70 -1.37 -0.71 -11.58
N LEU A 71 -0.80 0.29 -10.93
CA LEU A 71 -1.33 0.81 -9.65
C LEU A 71 -2.04 2.14 -9.76
N ILE A 72 -2.13 2.70 -10.96
CA ILE A 72 -2.89 3.92 -11.21
C ILE A 72 -4.37 3.63 -10.98
N GLY A 73 -5.03 4.43 -10.15
CA GLY A 73 -6.46 4.27 -9.87
C GLY A 73 -6.79 3.22 -8.82
N VAL A 74 -5.79 2.70 -8.13
CA VAL A 74 -6.00 1.74 -7.04
C VAL A 74 -6.54 2.47 -5.82
N ALA A 75 -7.54 1.88 -5.18
CA ALA A 75 -8.14 2.38 -3.95
C ALA A 75 -7.93 1.37 -2.83
N ILE A 76 -7.47 1.84 -1.69
CA ILE A 76 -7.22 1.02 -0.52
C ILE A 76 -8.21 1.41 0.57
N ASP A 77 -8.90 0.42 1.10
CA ASP A 77 -9.86 0.58 2.18
C ASP A 77 -9.52 -0.36 3.33
N TYR A 78 -10.10 -0.11 4.48
CA TYR A 78 -9.96 -0.97 5.65
C TYR A 78 -11.37 -1.27 6.14
N ALA A 79 -11.78 -2.51 5.99
CA ALA A 79 -13.17 -2.89 6.19
C ALA A 79 -13.27 -4.32 6.73
N GLU A 80 -14.46 -4.67 7.16
CA GLU A 80 -14.74 -6.03 7.58
C GLU A 80 -14.76 -6.96 6.39
N THR A 81 -14.02 -8.07 6.51
CA THR A 81 -13.94 -9.12 5.51
C THR A 81 -14.39 -10.45 6.16
N GLU A 82 -14.43 -11.50 5.38
CA GLU A 82 -14.75 -12.83 5.91
C GLU A 82 -13.81 -13.28 7.03
N SER A 83 -12.60 -12.78 7.01
CA SER A 83 -11.57 -13.10 8.00
C SER A 83 -11.45 -12.09 9.13
N GLY A 84 -12.38 -11.12 9.20
CA GLY A 84 -12.33 -10.02 10.16
C GLY A 84 -11.94 -8.71 9.48
N MET A 85 -11.51 -7.73 10.26
CA MET A 85 -11.07 -6.44 9.71
C MET A 85 -9.78 -6.60 8.93
N GLY A 86 -9.71 -5.99 7.78
CA GLY A 86 -8.54 -6.06 6.94
C GLY A 86 -8.53 -5.01 5.84
N PHE A 87 -7.37 -4.89 5.18
CA PHE A 87 -7.23 -4.00 4.05
C PHE A 87 -7.76 -4.65 2.77
N THR A 88 -8.43 -3.86 1.97
CA THR A 88 -8.88 -4.27 0.65
C THR A 88 -8.29 -3.33 -0.39
N ILE A 89 -7.96 -3.87 -1.55
CA ILE A 89 -7.40 -3.11 -2.65
C ILE A 89 -8.25 -3.37 -3.89
N THR A 90 -8.77 -2.30 -4.46
CA THR A 90 -9.58 -2.39 -5.67
C THR A 90 -9.09 -1.39 -6.69
N LYS A 91 -9.28 -1.69 -7.95
CA LYS A 91 -8.94 -0.78 -9.03
C LYS A 91 -10.22 -0.27 -9.68
N THR A 92 -10.32 1.05 -9.77
CA THR A 92 -11.50 1.70 -10.37
C THR A 92 -11.21 2.22 -11.75
#